data_9103159da7afa1303c4c9cf59d96621f
#
_entry.id   9103159da7afa1303c4c9cf59d96621f
#
_cell.length_a   1.000
_cell.length_b   1.000
_cell.length_c   1.000
_cell.angle_alpha   90.00
_cell.angle_beta   90.00
_cell.angle_gamma   90.00
#
_symmetry.space_group_name_H-M   'P 1'
#
loop_
_entity.id
_entity.type
_entity.pdbx_description
1 polymer ?
#
loop_
_entity_poly.entity_id
_entity_poly.type
_entity_poly.pdbx_seq_one_letter_code
_entity_poly.pdbx_strand_id
1 'polypeptide(L)'
;MRDVIHILYYKILLFLKVNSPFNFLAIVKSIGSALVYAIFAYGCFILTQSTIEYLLVNVRIGSFLLHRFVLVVLFIFFITINVGNMVVSFSTLYKSQEVFHLFTKPISFTNIFLIKFLDNFFYSSTTLLLIITAVLLGYGNYFNFSIWVYPFILFLIILPFMFIAGATGVIILLAILRLSSKWGIKKVLITMGLVYVIGIVAFYFVSNPLKLVERVFDYYPNIDQYFGFLENYLVKFLPNYWVAESLYWISENQIERAIPFIYVNLLTSILIFAATLLLANKWYYQTWLTSLKINTELKSQNKYSILFFGFDKNTCVKGFNESILKREFWLFIREPSQ
;
A
#
# COMPACT_ATOMS: atom_id res chain seq x y z
N MET A 1 -22.85 7.29 -13.31
CA MET A 1 -22.88 7.20 -11.83
C MET A 1 -23.83 6.14 -11.31
N ARG A 2 -25.09 6.10 -11.78
CA ARG A 2 -26.09 5.10 -11.33
C ARG A 2 -25.62 3.65 -11.51
N ASP A 3 -24.98 3.32 -12.65
CA ASP A 3 -24.47 1.97 -12.94
C ASP A 3 -23.32 1.56 -12.01
N VAL A 4 -22.46 2.51 -11.67
CA VAL A 4 -21.33 2.27 -10.73
C VAL A 4 -21.86 1.91 -9.34
N ILE A 5 -22.81 2.70 -8.82
CA ILE A 5 -23.41 2.45 -7.50
C ILE A 5 -24.14 1.10 -7.49
N HIS A 6 -24.84 0.77 -8.57
CA HIS A 6 -25.56 -0.48 -8.69
C HIS A 6 -24.62 -1.69 -8.68
N ILE A 7 -23.52 -1.65 -9.46
CA ILE A 7 -22.52 -2.72 -9.49
C ILE A 7 -21.83 -2.87 -8.12
N LEU A 8 -21.43 -1.77 -7.48
CA LEU A 8 -20.81 -1.80 -6.16
C LEU A 8 -21.76 -2.35 -5.09
N TYR A 9 -23.04 -1.97 -5.14
CA TYR A 9 -24.05 -2.50 -4.22
C TYR A 9 -24.20 -4.03 -4.34
N TYR A 10 -24.28 -4.56 -5.58
CA TYR A 10 -24.34 -6.00 -5.78
C TYR A 10 -23.05 -6.72 -5.36
N LYS A 11 -21.89 -6.11 -5.51
CA LYS A 11 -20.63 -6.67 -5.02
C LYS A 11 -20.59 -6.76 -3.50
N ILE A 12 -21.04 -5.73 -2.80
CA ILE A 12 -21.17 -5.75 -1.34
C ILE A 12 -22.16 -6.83 -0.90
N LEU A 13 -23.32 -6.93 -1.56
CA LEU A 13 -24.30 -7.98 -1.29
C LEU A 13 -23.73 -9.38 -1.54
N LEU A 14 -22.95 -9.57 -2.61
CA LEU A 14 -22.26 -10.83 -2.91
C LEU A 14 -21.26 -11.17 -1.82
N PHE A 15 -20.46 -10.21 -1.39
CA PHE A 15 -19.51 -10.40 -0.29
C PHE A 15 -20.19 -10.81 1.00
N LEU A 16 -21.34 -10.22 1.31
CA LEU A 16 -22.14 -10.58 2.50
C LEU A 16 -22.85 -11.93 2.34
N LYS A 17 -23.28 -12.32 1.13
CA LYS A 17 -23.99 -13.59 0.85
C LYS A 17 -23.09 -14.79 0.66
N VAL A 18 -21.86 -14.62 0.20
CA VAL A 18 -20.90 -15.75 -0.01
C VAL A 18 -20.56 -16.47 1.31
N ASN A 19 -20.92 -15.89 2.45
CA ASN A 19 -20.67 -16.49 3.75
C ASN A 19 -21.76 -17.48 4.23
N SER A 20 -22.63 -18.02 3.38
CA SER A 20 -23.53 -19.09 3.85
C SER A 20 -23.75 -20.18 2.80
N PRO A 21 -22.99 -21.26 2.88
CA PRO A 21 -23.53 -22.49 3.38
C PRO A 21 -22.86 -22.83 4.70
N PHE A 22 -23.66 -23.16 5.73
CA PHE A 22 -23.21 -23.71 7.02
C PHE A 22 -22.55 -25.09 6.81
N ASN A 23 -21.39 -25.10 6.15
CA ASN A 23 -20.55 -26.28 6.06
C ASN A 23 -19.53 -26.22 7.19
N PHE A 24 -19.49 -27.21 8.06
CA PHE A 24 -18.56 -27.29 9.19
C PHE A 24 -17.11 -27.01 8.76
N LEU A 25 -16.67 -27.56 7.61
CA LEU A 25 -15.35 -27.31 7.03
C LEU A 25 -15.12 -25.84 6.65
N ALA A 26 -16.14 -25.14 6.13
CA ALA A 26 -16.04 -23.72 5.79
C ALA A 26 -15.89 -22.85 7.06
N ILE A 27 -16.63 -23.20 8.12
CA ILE A 27 -16.54 -22.53 9.43
C ILE A 27 -15.14 -22.74 10.03
N VAL A 28 -14.63 -23.95 10.06
CA VAL A 28 -13.29 -24.28 10.59
C VAL A 28 -12.21 -23.53 9.82
N LYS A 29 -12.29 -23.48 8.49
CA LYS A 29 -11.36 -22.73 7.65
C LYS A 29 -11.41 -21.21 7.91
N SER A 30 -12.62 -20.66 8.09
CA SER A 30 -12.82 -19.23 8.39
C SER A 30 -12.28 -18.88 9.79
N ILE A 31 -12.57 -19.72 10.80
CA ILE A 31 -12.03 -19.53 12.16
C ILE A 31 -10.51 -19.66 12.16
N GLY A 32 -9.95 -20.65 11.45
CA GLY A 32 -8.50 -20.82 11.36
C GLY A 32 -7.81 -19.61 10.73
N SER A 33 -8.35 -19.07 9.63
CA SER A 33 -7.80 -17.85 9.03
C SER A 33 -7.94 -16.63 9.94
N ALA A 34 -9.09 -16.45 10.59
CA ALA A 34 -9.32 -15.35 11.53
C ALA A 34 -8.36 -15.41 12.73
N LEU A 35 -8.08 -16.61 13.24
CA LEU A 35 -7.15 -16.82 14.34
C LEU A 35 -5.71 -16.45 13.95
N VAL A 36 -5.26 -16.83 12.75
CA VAL A 36 -3.93 -16.43 12.24
C VAL A 36 -3.81 -14.90 12.15
N TYR A 37 -4.84 -14.23 11.59
CA TYR A 37 -4.84 -12.76 11.52
C TYR A 37 -4.89 -12.12 12.91
N ALA A 38 -5.64 -12.68 13.87
CA ALA A 38 -5.73 -12.18 15.23
C ALA A 38 -4.40 -12.32 15.98
N ILE A 39 -3.71 -13.46 15.87
CA ILE A 39 -2.38 -13.67 16.47
C ILE A 39 -1.37 -12.70 15.89
N PHE A 40 -1.38 -12.52 14.58
CA PHE A 40 -0.49 -11.58 13.91
C PHE A 40 -0.75 -10.12 14.34
N ALA A 41 -2.02 -9.71 14.40
CA ALA A 41 -2.42 -8.38 14.86
C ALA A 41 -2.01 -8.14 16.32
N TYR A 42 -2.20 -9.14 17.19
CA TYR A 42 -1.77 -9.09 18.59
C TYR A 42 -0.26 -8.97 18.72
N GLY A 43 0.50 -9.69 17.90
CA GLY A 43 1.96 -9.55 17.83
C GLY A 43 2.38 -8.13 17.43
N CYS A 44 1.76 -7.53 16.41
CA CYS A 44 2.00 -6.14 16.01
C CYS A 44 1.66 -5.14 17.12
N PHE A 45 0.55 -5.35 17.84
CA PHE A 45 0.13 -4.54 18.97
C PHE A 45 1.19 -4.54 20.09
N ILE A 46 1.60 -5.71 20.57
CA ILE A 46 2.62 -5.85 21.63
C ILE A 46 3.95 -5.25 21.20
N LEU A 47 4.39 -5.57 19.96
CA LEU A 47 5.65 -5.07 19.44
C LEU A 47 5.67 -3.54 19.42
N THR A 48 4.58 -2.92 18.96
CA THR A 48 4.48 -1.45 18.92
C THR A 48 4.53 -0.87 20.31
N GLN A 49 3.74 -1.38 21.26
CA GLN A 49 3.71 -0.89 22.62
C GLN A 49 5.08 -1.03 23.30
N SER A 50 5.71 -2.21 23.23
CA SER A 50 7.02 -2.46 23.81
C SER A 50 8.12 -1.61 23.18
N THR A 51 8.05 -1.37 21.87
CA THR A 51 9.02 -0.52 21.17
C THR A 51 8.90 0.93 21.63
N ILE A 52 7.69 1.46 21.75
CA ILE A 52 7.46 2.83 22.20
C ILE A 52 7.93 3.00 23.66
N GLU A 53 7.54 2.05 24.53
CA GLU A 53 7.96 2.05 25.93
C GLU A 53 9.50 2.00 26.05
N TYR A 54 10.15 1.10 25.33
CA TYR A 54 11.60 1.01 25.31
C TYR A 54 12.27 2.32 24.85
N LEU A 55 11.79 2.93 23.79
CA LEU A 55 12.35 4.15 23.23
C LEU A 55 12.13 5.36 24.13
N LEU A 56 10.96 5.50 24.74
CA LEU A 56 10.64 6.66 25.57
C LEU A 56 11.14 6.52 27.02
N VAL A 57 11.07 5.33 27.62
CA VAL A 57 11.42 5.10 29.02
C VAL A 57 12.89 4.74 29.18
N ASN A 58 13.39 3.76 28.42
CA ASN A 58 14.77 3.25 28.57
C ASN A 58 15.77 4.12 27.81
N VAL A 59 15.51 4.42 26.53
CA VAL A 59 16.41 5.24 25.70
C VAL A 59 16.18 6.74 25.92
N ARG A 60 14.98 7.14 26.36
CA ARG A 60 14.59 8.53 26.66
C ARG A 60 14.76 9.49 25.48
N ILE A 61 14.36 9.06 24.29
CA ILE A 61 14.50 9.87 23.06
C ILE A 61 13.52 11.05 22.96
N GLY A 62 12.52 11.12 23.83
CA GLY A 62 11.45 12.13 23.75
C GLY A 62 10.38 11.84 22.69
N SER A 63 9.17 12.40 22.89
CA SER A 63 8.02 12.17 22.01
C SER A 63 8.24 12.72 20.59
N PHE A 64 8.89 13.86 20.47
CA PHE A 64 9.20 14.47 19.17
C PHE A 64 10.05 13.55 18.28
N LEU A 65 11.17 13.02 18.81
CA LEU A 65 12.06 12.16 18.03
C LEU A 65 11.40 10.82 17.69
N LEU A 66 10.58 10.27 18.59
CA LEU A 66 9.77 9.09 18.29
C LEU A 66 8.93 9.31 17.02
N HIS A 67 8.28 10.46 16.88
CA HIS A 67 7.46 10.75 15.71
C HIS A 67 8.29 10.96 14.44
N ARG A 68 9.57 11.31 14.55
CA ARG A 68 10.48 11.30 13.39
C ARG A 68 10.79 9.86 12.93
N PHE A 69 10.92 8.92 13.86
CA PHE A 69 10.98 7.50 13.47
C PHE A 69 9.67 7.01 12.85
N VAL A 70 8.53 7.40 13.42
CA VAL A 70 7.20 7.09 12.83
C VAL A 70 7.11 7.63 11.39
N LEU A 71 7.60 8.83 11.12
CA LEU A 71 7.65 9.43 9.78
C LEU A 71 8.42 8.55 8.79
N VAL A 72 9.57 8.00 9.19
CA VAL A 72 10.37 7.11 8.33
C VAL A 72 9.63 5.79 8.09
N VAL A 73 9.03 5.21 9.12
CA VAL A 73 8.22 3.98 9.01
C VAL A 73 7.02 4.21 8.07
N LEU A 74 6.32 5.33 8.21
CA LEU A 74 5.22 5.70 7.33
C LEU A 74 5.67 5.89 5.87
N PHE A 75 6.88 6.37 5.62
CA PHE A 75 7.43 6.44 4.27
C PHE A 75 7.62 5.04 3.67
N ILE A 76 8.14 4.10 4.44
CA ILE A 76 8.28 2.70 3.99
C ILE A 76 6.90 2.11 3.68
N PHE A 77 5.90 2.34 4.55
CA PHE A 77 4.52 1.93 4.28
C PHE A 77 3.96 2.58 3.01
N PHE A 78 4.22 3.87 2.80
CA PHE A 78 3.77 4.57 1.59
C PHE A 78 4.31 3.90 0.31
N ILE A 79 5.60 3.60 0.26
CA ILE A 79 6.23 2.92 -0.89
C ILE A 79 5.67 1.51 -1.04
N THR A 80 5.50 0.77 0.05
CA THR A 80 4.96 -0.60 0.01
C THR A 80 3.52 -0.63 -0.52
N ILE A 81 2.66 0.28 -0.04
CA ILE A 81 1.28 0.43 -0.53
C ILE A 81 1.28 0.82 -2.00
N ASN A 82 2.13 1.77 -2.39
CA ASN A 82 2.21 2.25 -3.76
C ASN A 82 2.59 1.14 -4.73
N VAL A 83 3.67 0.41 -4.46
CA VAL A 83 4.14 -0.70 -5.30
C VAL A 83 3.13 -1.86 -5.27
N GLY A 84 2.61 -2.23 -4.11
CA GLY A 84 1.59 -3.28 -3.98
C GLY A 84 0.35 -2.98 -4.80
N ASN A 85 -0.20 -1.77 -4.68
CA ASN A 85 -1.35 -1.34 -5.48
C ASN A 85 -1.04 -1.30 -6.99
N MET A 86 0.16 -0.92 -7.40
CA MET A 86 0.56 -0.95 -8.80
C MET A 86 0.52 -2.38 -9.37
N VAL A 87 1.06 -3.37 -8.64
CA VAL A 87 1.08 -4.78 -9.08
C VAL A 87 -0.33 -5.37 -9.13
N VAL A 88 -1.13 -5.19 -8.07
CA VAL A 88 -2.50 -5.72 -8.01
C VAL A 88 -3.40 -5.02 -9.02
N SER A 89 -3.26 -3.70 -9.22
CA SER A 89 -4.00 -2.95 -10.23
C SER A 89 -3.69 -3.43 -11.65
N PHE A 90 -2.45 -3.82 -11.94
CA PHE A 90 -2.14 -4.41 -13.23
C PHE A 90 -2.92 -5.70 -13.49
N SER A 91 -3.07 -6.55 -12.48
CA SER A 91 -3.87 -7.77 -12.59
C SER A 91 -5.36 -7.47 -12.72
N THR A 92 -5.90 -6.62 -11.86
CA THR A 92 -7.34 -6.35 -11.77
C THR A 92 -7.89 -5.49 -12.90
N LEU A 93 -7.14 -4.47 -13.35
CA LEU A 93 -7.56 -3.53 -14.40
C LEU A 93 -7.29 -4.04 -15.82
N TYR A 94 -6.28 -4.93 -15.99
CA TYR A 94 -5.82 -5.28 -17.35
C TYR A 94 -5.89 -6.78 -17.68
N LYS A 95 -5.90 -7.67 -16.68
CA LYS A 95 -5.93 -9.13 -16.90
C LYS A 95 -7.22 -9.80 -16.46
N SER A 96 -8.06 -9.13 -15.68
CA SER A 96 -9.28 -9.70 -15.11
C SER A 96 -10.30 -10.05 -16.19
N GLN A 97 -10.87 -11.26 -16.15
CA GLN A 97 -11.96 -11.69 -17.05
C GLN A 97 -13.21 -10.81 -16.88
N GLU A 98 -13.47 -10.30 -15.69
CA GLU A 98 -14.58 -9.40 -15.42
C GLU A 98 -14.43 -8.07 -16.19
N VAL A 99 -13.21 -7.55 -16.35
CA VAL A 99 -12.96 -6.35 -17.17
C VAL A 99 -13.30 -6.62 -18.63
N PHE A 100 -12.88 -7.76 -19.19
CA PHE A 100 -13.25 -8.13 -20.55
C PHE A 100 -14.76 -8.21 -20.72
N HIS A 101 -15.49 -8.78 -19.76
CA HIS A 101 -16.94 -8.82 -19.78
C HIS A 101 -17.56 -7.41 -19.67
N LEU A 102 -17.04 -6.53 -18.80
CA LEU A 102 -17.55 -5.17 -18.67
C LEU A 102 -17.34 -4.33 -19.92
N PHE A 103 -16.27 -4.57 -20.69
CA PHE A 103 -16.04 -3.90 -21.98
C PHE A 103 -17.07 -4.26 -23.05
N THR A 104 -17.78 -5.38 -22.93
CA THR A 104 -18.88 -5.75 -23.85
C THR A 104 -20.21 -5.08 -23.49
N LYS A 105 -20.30 -4.42 -22.35
CA LYS A 105 -21.51 -3.72 -21.87
C LYS A 105 -21.46 -2.23 -22.24
N PRO A 106 -22.60 -1.56 -22.37
CA PRO A 106 -22.68 -0.13 -22.68
C PRO A 106 -22.30 0.73 -21.46
N ILE A 107 -21.12 0.51 -20.88
CA ILE A 107 -20.60 1.21 -19.69
C ILE A 107 -19.37 2.01 -20.13
N SER A 108 -19.24 3.27 -19.70
CA SER A 108 -18.07 4.08 -20.01
C SER A 108 -16.79 3.50 -19.41
N PHE A 109 -15.68 3.60 -20.14
CA PHE A 109 -14.37 3.10 -19.70
C PHE A 109 -13.93 3.68 -18.34
N THR A 110 -14.28 4.94 -18.09
CA THR A 110 -14.00 5.61 -16.81
C THR A 110 -14.77 4.98 -15.65
N ASN A 111 -16.03 4.58 -15.89
CA ASN A 111 -16.84 3.91 -14.86
C ASN A 111 -16.29 2.50 -14.58
N ILE A 112 -15.87 1.76 -15.60
CA ILE A 112 -15.21 0.46 -15.44
C ILE A 112 -13.92 0.62 -14.64
N PHE A 113 -13.10 1.61 -14.98
CA PHE A 113 -11.89 1.93 -14.23
C PHE A 113 -12.18 2.25 -12.76
N LEU A 114 -13.17 3.12 -12.49
CA LEU A 114 -13.56 3.52 -11.14
C LEU A 114 -13.99 2.32 -10.29
N ILE A 115 -14.85 1.44 -10.82
CA ILE A 115 -15.30 0.23 -10.11
C ILE A 115 -14.09 -0.63 -9.76
N LYS A 116 -13.22 -0.88 -10.73
CA LYS A 116 -12.05 -1.73 -10.54
C LYS A 116 -10.97 -1.10 -9.67
N PHE A 117 -10.82 0.21 -9.71
CA PHE A 117 -9.92 0.93 -8.82
C PHE A 117 -10.35 0.80 -7.36
N LEU A 118 -11.65 0.99 -7.07
CA LEU A 118 -12.19 0.84 -5.72
C LEU A 118 -12.09 -0.62 -5.24
N ASP A 119 -12.49 -1.58 -6.06
CA ASP A 119 -12.32 -3.01 -5.75
C ASP A 119 -10.87 -3.34 -5.38
N ASN A 120 -9.93 -2.89 -6.22
CA ASN A 120 -8.52 -3.13 -6.01
C ASN A 120 -8.02 -2.48 -4.72
N PHE A 121 -8.38 -1.24 -4.48
CA PHE A 121 -7.98 -0.52 -3.27
C PHE A 121 -8.44 -1.26 -2.01
N PHE A 122 -9.69 -1.64 -1.92
CA PHE A 122 -10.20 -2.37 -0.76
C PHE A 122 -9.56 -3.75 -0.64
N TYR A 123 -9.42 -4.49 -1.72
CA TYR A 123 -8.87 -5.84 -1.70
C TYR A 123 -7.37 -5.85 -1.31
N SER A 124 -6.56 -4.98 -1.93
CA SER A 124 -5.12 -4.92 -1.68
C SER A 124 -4.78 -4.27 -0.34
N SER A 125 -5.64 -3.37 0.15
CA SER A 125 -5.39 -2.62 1.38
C SER A 125 -5.83 -3.34 2.65
N THR A 126 -6.63 -4.41 2.55
CA THR A 126 -7.22 -5.08 3.73
C THR A 126 -6.16 -5.56 4.72
N THR A 127 -5.14 -6.26 4.26
CA THR A 127 -4.07 -6.79 5.12
C THR A 127 -3.25 -5.67 5.77
N LEU A 128 -2.90 -4.64 4.96
CA LEU A 128 -2.16 -3.48 5.46
C LEU A 128 -2.99 -2.67 6.46
N LEU A 129 -4.29 -2.53 6.20
CA LEU A 129 -5.22 -1.85 7.10
C LEU A 129 -5.31 -2.56 8.45
N LEU A 130 -5.31 -3.89 8.46
CA LEU A 130 -5.27 -4.69 9.67
C LEU A 130 -3.97 -4.46 10.47
N ILE A 131 -2.81 -4.47 9.80
CA ILE A 131 -1.51 -4.20 10.43
C ILE A 131 -1.48 -2.79 11.03
N ILE A 132 -1.85 -1.78 10.23
CA ILE A 132 -1.84 -0.39 10.68
C ILE A 132 -2.81 -0.18 11.85
N THR A 133 -3.99 -0.84 11.81
CA THR A 133 -4.94 -0.78 12.93
C THR A 133 -4.36 -1.40 14.21
N ALA A 134 -3.67 -2.54 14.10
CA ALA A 134 -3.01 -3.17 15.26
C ALA A 134 -1.88 -2.29 15.81
N VAL A 135 -1.07 -1.68 14.95
CA VAL A 135 -0.02 -0.71 15.34
C VAL A 135 -0.65 0.52 16.00
N LEU A 136 -1.74 1.05 15.45
CA LEU A 136 -2.46 2.19 16.01
C LEU A 136 -3.04 1.87 17.40
N LEU A 137 -3.57 0.66 17.61
CA LEU A 137 -4.06 0.22 18.91
C LEU A 137 -2.91 0.15 19.93
N GLY A 138 -1.74 -0.39 19.57
CA GLY A 138 -0.56 -0.41 20.42
C GLY A 138 -0.04 0.98 20.76
N TYR A 139 0.01 1.86 19.76
CA TYR A 139 0.41 3.26 19.92
C TYR A 139 -0.57 4.02 20.83
N GLY A 140 -1.87 3.95 20.55
CA GLY A 140 -2.87 4.67 21.32
C GLY A 140 -3.03 4.14 22.74
N ASN A 141 -2.80 2.85 22.97
CA ASN A 141 -2.79 2.28 24.32
C ASN A 141 -1.66 2.86 25.17
N TYR A 142 -0.47 3.06 24.59
CA TYR A 142 0.65 3.71 25.30
C TYR A 142 0.34 5.18 25.66
N PHE A 143 -0.24 5.94 24.73
CA PHE A 143 -0.62 7.35 24.93
C PHE A 143 -1.98 7.56 25.60
N ASN A 144 -2.64 6.48 26.07
CA ASN A 144 -3.94 6.51 26.75
C ASN A 144 -5.05 7.19 25.93
N PHE A 145 -5.13 6.88 24.63
CA PHE A 145 -6.17 7.45 23.78
C PHE A 145 -7.58 7.01 24.18
N SER A 146 -8.52 7.95 24.14
CA SER A 146 -9.95 7.62 24.24
C SER A 146 -10.37 6.74 23.06
N ILE A 147 -11.35 5.85 23.28
CA ILE A 147 -11.85 4.90 22.27
C ILE A 147 -12.32 5.59 20.98
N TRP A 148 -12.79 6.83 21.06
CA TRP A 148 -13.25 7.60 19.92
C TRP A 148 -12.12 8.17 19.04
N VAL A 149 -10.92 8.26 19.58
CA VAL A 149 -9.74 8.76 18.84
C VAL A 149 -9.27 7.74 17.79
N TYR A 150 -9.42 6.44 18.05
CA TYR A 150 -9.01 5.40 17.13
C TYR A 150 -9.74 5.45 15.77
N PRO A 151 -11.09 5.44 15.72
CA PRO A 151 -11.78 5.60 14.44
C PRO A 151 -11.52 6.97 13.80
N PHE A 152 -11.35 8.03 14.57
CA PHE A 152 -10.98 9.34 14.05
C PHE A 152 -9.64 9.28 13.30
N ILE A 153 -8.59 8.75 13.90
CA ILE A 153 -7.28 8.59 13.26
C ILE A 153 -7.38 7.66 12.04
N LEU A 154 -8.08 6.54 12.19
CA LEU A 154 -8.19 5.54 11.11
C LEU A 154 -8.86 6.12 9.87
N PHE A 155 -10.01 6.78 10.01
CA PHE A 155 -10.79 7.27 8.87
C PHE A 155 -10.32 8.61 8.31
N LEU A 156 -9.80 9.53 9.15
CA LEU A 156 -9.44 10.88 8.72
C LEU A 156 -7.94 11.05 8.43
N ILE A 157 -7.09 10.17 8.95
CA ILE A 157 -5.63 10.28 8.76
C ILE A 157 -5.10 9.11 7.95
N ILE A 158 -5.30 7.89 8.42
CA ILE A 158 -4.67 6.69 7.84
C ILE A 158 -5.29 6.32 6.49
N LEU A 159 -6.62 6.28 6.42
CA LEU A 159 -7.32 5.86 5.19
C LEU A 159 -7.06 6.82 4.02
N PRO A 160 -7.12 8.17 4.17
CA PRO A 160 -6.71 9.08 3.12
C PRO A 160 -5.24 8.93 2.70
N PHE A 161 -4.34 8.71 3.66
CA PHE A 161 -2.92 8.45 3.38
C PHE A 161 -2.73 7.19 2.52
N MET A 162 -3.37 6.09 2.88
CA MET A 162 -3.35 4.85 2.09
C MET A 162 -3.94 5.08 0.70
N PHE A 163 -4.98 5.90 0.61
CA PHE A 163 -5.63 6.25 -0.66
C PHE A 163 -4.71 7.07 -1.57
N ILE A 164 -3.96 8.03 -1.02
CA ILE A 164 -2.92 8.77 -1.74
C ILE A 164 -1.88 7.81 -2.31
N ALA A 165 -1.35 6.90 -1.47
CA ALA A 165 -0.34 5.93 -1.89
C ALA A 165 -0.87 4.97 -2.97
N GLY A 166 -2.10 4.48 -2.83
CA GLY A 166 -2.74 3.60 -3.81
C GLY A 166 -3.01 4.29 -5.14
N ALA A 167 -3.59 5.49 -5.11
CA ALA A 167 -3.92 6.27 -6.30
C ALA A 167 -2.66 6.70 -7.08
N THR A 168 -1.60 7.12 -6.38
CA THR A 168 -0.31 7.43 -7.02
C THR A 168 0.30 6.19 -7.67
N GLY A 169 0.20 5.00 -7.06
CA GLY A 169 0.62 3.74 -7.66
C GLY A 169 -0.12 3.43 -8.97
N VAL A 170 -1.42 3.69 -9.02
CA VAL A 170 -2.22 3.49 -10.25
C VAL A 170 -1.88 4.54 -11.32
N ILE A 171 -1.62 5.80 -10.94
CA ILE A 171 -1.14 6.83 -11.88
C ILE A 171 0.19 6.39 -12.52
N ILE A 172 1.12 5.89 -11.71
CA ILE A 172 2.41 5.40 -12.19
C ILE A 172 2.20 4.21 -13.14
N LEU A 173 1.30 3.28 -12.82
CA LEU A 173 0.96 2.15 -13.69
C LEU A 173 0.43 2.64 -15.06
N LEU A 174 -0.51 3.59 -15.07
CA LEU A 174 -1.02 4.19 -16.31
C LEU A 174 0.10 4.83 -17.13
N ALA A 175 1.03 5.54 -16.46
CA ALA A 175 2.18 6.16 -17.11
C ALA A 175 3.14 5.10 -17.68
N ILE A 176 3.46 4.04 -16.93
CA ILE A 176 4.28 2.92 -17.39
C ILE A 176 3.72 2.31 -18.68
N LEU A 177 2.44 1.97 -18.68
CA LEU A 177 1.80 1.34 -19.83
C LEU A 177 1.71 2.30 -21.03
N ARG A 178 1.51 3.59 -20.78
CA ARG A 178 1.49 4.61 -21.84
C ARG A 178 2.87 4.80 -22.47
N LEU A 179 3.93 4.81 -21.66
CA LEU A 179 5.31 4.95 -22.14
C LEU A 179 5.83 3.68 -22.78
N SER A 180 5.39 2.51 -22.32
CA SER A 180 5.82 1.21 -22.85
C SER A 180 5.43 1.02 -24.31
N SER A 181 4.36 1.66 -24.77
CA SER A 181 3.95 1.64 -26.18
C SER A 181 4.98 2.30 -27.11
N LYS A 182 5.81 3.24 -26.58
CA LYS A 182 6.85 3.96 -27.35
C LYS A 182 8.24 3.40 -27.16
N TRP A 183 8.61 3.06 -25.92
CA TRP A 183 9.99 2.74 -25.53
C TRP A 183 10.24 1.23 -25.26
N GLY A 184 9.19 0.43 -25.28
CA GLY A 184 9.22 -0.98 -24.89
C GLY A 184 9.19 -1.17 -23.38
N ILE A 185 8.53 -2.24 -22.94
CA ILE A 185 8.23 -2.46 -21.52
C ILE A 185 9.49 -2.65 -20.66
N LYS A 186 10.51 -3.35 -21.16
CA LYS A 186 11.74 -3.60 -20.38
C LYS A 186 12.47 -2.32 -19.99
N LYS A 187 12.62 -1.38 -20.93
CA LYS A 187 13.28 -0.09 -20.67
C LYS A 187 12.50 0.72 -19.66
N VAL A 188 11.16 0.78 -19.80
CA VAL A 188 10.30 1.54 -18.89
C VAL A 188 10.33 0.98 -17.47
N LEU A 189 10.26 -0.35 -17.30
CA LEU A 189 10.34 -0.98 -15.98
C LEU A 189 11.69 -0.72 -15.29
N ILE A 190 12.81 -0.82 -16.03
CA ILE A 190 14.13 -0.52 -15.48
C ILE A 190 14.22 0.96 -15.06
N THR A 191 13.78 1.87 -15.92
CA THR A 191 13.80 3.31 -15.62
C THR A 191 12.95 3.63 -14.38
N MET A 192 11.74 3.06 -14.28
CA MET A 192 10.87 3.25 -13.11
C MET A 192 11.46 2.63 -11.85
N GLY A 193 12.06 1.44 -11.93
CA GLY A 193 12.80 0.85 -10.82
C GLY A 193 13.92 1.75 -10.32
N LEU A 194 14.70 2.32 -11.24
CA LEU A 194 15.75 3.29 -10.90
C LEU A 194 15.18 4.55 -10.24
N VAL A 195 14.05 5.08 -10.73
CA VAL A 195 13.39 6.25 -10.12
C VAL A 195 12.94 5.95 -8.68
N TYR A 196 12.39 4.76 -8.41
CA TYR A 196 12.06 4.35 -7.04
C TYR A 196 13.27 4.25 -6.14
N VAL A 197 14.36 3.62 -6.61
CA VAL A 197 15.61 3.51 -5.85
C VAL A 197 16.18 4.91 -5.56
N ILE A 198 16.25 5.78 -6.57
CA ILE A 198 16.70 7.16 -6.40
C ILE A 198 15.80 7.91 -5.41
N GLY A 199 14.48 7.73 -5.48
CA GLY A 199 13.52 8.35 -4.55
C GLY A 199 13.75 7.89 -3.10
N ILE A 200 13.99 6.61 -2.86
CA ILE A 200 14.29 6.06 -1.52
C ILE A 200 15.62 6.61 -1.01
N VAL A 201 16.66 6.60 -1.84
CA VAL A 201 17.98 7.13 -1.48
C VAL A 201 17.90 8.64 -1.21
N ALA A 202 17.21 9.40 -2.04
CA ALA A 202 17.00 10.83 -1.85
C ALA A 202 16.25 11.11 -0.53
N PHE A 203 15.19 10.35 -0.24
CA PHE A 203 14.48 10.47 1.03
C PHE A 203 15.40 10.19 2.23
N TYR A 204 16.23 9.15 2.16
CA TYR A 204 17.19 8.85 3.22
C TYR A 204 18.17 10.02 3.47
N PHE A 205 18.72 10.62 2.40
CA PHE A 205 19.63 11.76 2.54
C PHE A 205 18.92 13.04 3.02
N VAL A 206 17.69 13.27 2.58
CA VAL A 206 16.89 14.45 2.96
C VAL A 206 16.35 14.33 4.39
N SER A 207 15.85 13.17 4.78
CA SER A 207 15.34 12.86 6.12
C SER A 207 16.48 12.73 7.15
N ASN A 208 17.63 12.22 6.72
CA ASN A 208 18.88 12.03 7.47
C ASN A 208 18.68 11.59 8.93
N PRO A 209 18.02 10.44 9.19
CA PRO A 209 17.60 10.03 10.53
C PRO A 209 18.78 9.83 11.50
N LEU A 210 19.95 9.43 10.99
CA LEU A 210 21.15 9.25 11.80
C LEU A 210 21.70 10.57 12.36
N LYS A 211 21.77 11.61 11.53
CA LYS A 211 22.19 12.94 11.99
C LYS A 211 21.21 13.58 12.96
N LEU A 212 19.90 13.25 12.86
CA LEU A 212 18.92 13.69 13.84
C LEU A 212 19.22 13.07 15.21
N VAL A 213 19.57 11.79 15.24
CA VAL A 213 19.94 11.10 16.50
C VAL A 213 21.24 11.68 17.09
N GLU A 214 22.30 11.84 16.29
CA GLU A 214 23.58 12.42 16.74
C GLU A 214 23.38 13.81 17.36
N ARG A 215 22.62 14.68 16.68
CA ARG A 215 22.38 16.04 17.18
C ARG A 215 21.49 16.10 18.42
N VAL A 216 20.58 15.15 18.60
CA VAL A 216 19.79 15.06 19.82
C VAL A 216 20.68 14.77 21.03
N PHE A 217 21.72 13.93 20.87
CA PHE A 217 22.69 13.69 21.95
C PHE A 217 23.52 14.94 22.31
N ASP A 218 23.79 15.84 21.36
CA ASP A 218 24.48 17.10 21.61
C ASP A 218 23.64 18.07 22.47
N TYR A 219 22.32 17.96 22.44
CA TYR A 219 21.38 18.79 23.22
C TYR A 219 20.91 18.12 24.53
N TYR A 220 21.40 16.93 24.85
CA TYR A 220 21.09 16.27 26.12
C TYR A 220 21.60 17.11 27.31
N PRO A 221 20.83 17.41 28.42
CA PRO A 221 19.52 16.80 28.77
C PRO A 221 18.27 17.55 28.29
N ASN A 222 18.39 18.68 27.59
CA ASN A 222 17.26 19.54 27.18
C ASN A 222 16.68 19.18 25.82
N ILE A 223 16.43 17.90 25.56
CA ILE A 223 15.93 17.37 24.30
C ILE A 223 14.56 17.98 23.93
N ASP A 224 13.76 18.37 24.92
CA ASP A 224 12.45 19.01 24.72
C ASP A 224 12.53 20.40 24.07
N GLN A 225 13.71 21.03 24.05
CA GLN A 225 13.98 22.31 23.39
C GLN A 225 14.38 22.14 21.92
N TYR A 226 14.51 20.92 21.44
CA TYR A 226 14.83 20.60 20.06
C TYR A 226 13.60 20.73 19.16
N PHE A 227 13.25 21.95 18.84
CA PHE A 227 12.13 22.27 17.94
C PHE A 227 12.60 22.31 16.49
N GLY A 228 12.50 21.22 15.75
CA GLY A 228 12.31 21.18 14.31
C GLY A 228 13.13 22.08 13.37
N PHE A 229 14.08 22.88 13.88
CA PHE A 229 14.91 23.79 13.09
C PHE A 229 15.80 23.10 12.05
N LEU A 230 15.96 21.78 12.19
CA LEU A 230 16.82 20.97 11.34
C LEU A 230 16.06 20.16 10.30
N GLU A 231 14.73 20.34 10.21
CA GLU A 231 13.93 19.64 9.21
C GLU A 231 14.14 20.23 7.82
N ASN A 232 14.49 19.37 6.90
CA ASN A 232 14.54 19.76 5.52
C ASN A 232 13.12 20.11 5.04
N TYR A 233 12.98 21.30 4.44
CA TYR A 233 11.71 21.82 3.95
C TYR A 233 10.99 20.85 2.99
N LEU A 234 11.75 20.05 2.21
CA LEU A 234 11.20 19.07 1.28
C LEU A 234 10.41 17.94 1.94
N VAL A 235 10.78 17.54 3.16
CA VAL A 235 10.06 16.48 3.90
C VAL A 235 8.64 16.92 4.24
N LYS A 236 8.42 18.22 4.49
CA LYS A 236 7.12 18.78 4.87
C LYS A 236 6.04 18.65 3.79
N PHE A 237 6.44 18.43 2.53
CA PHE A 237 5.49 18.21 1.43
C PHE A 237 5.06 16.75 1.26
N LEU A 238 5.65 15.83 1.99
CA LEU A 238 5.35 14.41 1.85
C LEU A 238 4.14 14.00 2.70
N PRO A 239 3.27 13.11 2.20
CA PRO A 239 2.08 12.66 2.94
C PRO A 239 2.41 11.98 4.28
N ASN A 240 3.52 11.25 4.36
CA ASN A 240 3.99 10.63 5.60
C ASN A 240 4.34 11.66 6.69
N TYR A 241 4.79 12.87 6.31
CA TYR A 241 5.01 13.97 7.24
C TYR A 241 3.70 14.44 7.87
N TRP A 242 2.68 14.68 7.06
CA TRP A 242 1.37 15.15 7.57
C TRP A 242 0.73 14.16 8.54
N VAL A 243 0.86 12.85 8.24
CA VAL A 243 0.37 11.80 9.15
C VAL A 243 1.18 11.78 10.45
N ALA A 244 2.51 11.82 10.38
CA ALA A 244 3.37 11.81 11.57
C ALA A 244 3.12 13.02 12.47
N GLU A 245 3.01 14.23 11.90
CA GLU A 245 2.67 15.46 12.63
C GLU A 245 1.27 15.40 13.25
N SER A 246 0.29 14.88 12.52
CA SER A 246 -1.05 14.70 13.07
C SER A 246 -1.05 13.78 14.28
N LEU A 247 -0.33 12.67 14.22
CA LEU A 247 -0.19 11.72 15.34
C LEU A 247 0.54 12.36 16.52
N TYR A 248 1.60 13.13 16.27
CA TYR A 248 2.34 13.85 17.30
C TYR A 248 1.45 14.81 18.09
N TRP A 249 0.72 15.69 17.39
CA TRP A 249 -0.14 16.67 18.06
C TRP A 249 -1.33 16.04 18.77
N ILE A 250 -1.84 14.91 18.26
CA ILE A 250 -2.89 14.14 18.94
C ILE A 250 -2.33 13.50 20.23
N SER A 251 -1.10 12.96 20.21
CA SER A 251 -0.47 12.36 21.41
C SER A 251 -0.18 13.40 22.49
N GLU A 252 0.09 14.64 22.11
CA GLU A 252 0.26 15.78 23.04
C GLU A 252 -1.07 16.44 23.46
N ASN A 253 -2.23 15.83 23.11
CA ASN A 253 -3.58 16.36 23.37
C ASN A 253 -3.85 17.74 22.76
N GLN A 254 -3.13 18.15 21.71
CA GLN A 254 -3.27 19.43 21.02
C GLN A 254 -3.92 19.22 19.64
N ILE A 255 -5.17 18.77 19.64
CA ILE A 255 -5.93 18.43 18.40
C ILE A 255 -6.00 19.62 17.44
N GLU A 256 -6.12 20.84 17.94
CA GLU A 256 -6.17 22.05 17.11
C GLU A 256 -4.97 22.20 16.18
N ARG A 257 -3.78 21.80 16.65
CA ARG A 257 -2.55 21.82 15.84
C ARG A 257 -2.46 20.67 14.85
N ALA A 258 -3.18 19.58 15.06
CA ALA A 258 -3.27 18.47 14.13
C ALA A 258 -4.17 18.78 12.93
N ILE A 259 -5.21 19.60 13.10
CA ILE A 259 -6.24 19.90 12.09
C ILE A 259 -5.65 20.35 10.74
N PRO A 260 -4.67 21.27 10.64
CA PRO A 260 -4.12 21.68 9.37
C PRO A 260 -3.51 20.52 8.57
N PHE A 261 -2.79 19.62 9.25
CA PHE A 261 -2.15 18.47 8.61
C PHE A 261 -3.18 17.43 8.15
N ILE A 262 -4.24 17.20 8.94
CA ILE A 262 -5.36 16.33 8.57
C ILE A 262 -6.07 16.90 7.35
N TYR A 263 -6.33 18.20 7.32
CA TYR A 263 -7.00 18.87 6.21
C TYR A 263 -6.17 18.76 4.91
N VAL A 264 -4.85 19.00 4.98
CA VAL A 264 -3.96 18.86 3.83
C VAL A 264 -3.95 17.42 3.32
N ASN A 265 -3.90 16.44 4.21
CA ASN A 265 -3.93 15.01 3.86
C ASN A 265 -5.26 14.62 3.16
N LEU A 266 -6.39 15.07 3.66
CA LEU A 266 -7.71 14.86 3.05
C LEU A 266 -7.82 15.54 1.68
N LEU A 267 -7.43 16.81 1.60
CA LEU A 267 -7.49 17.59 0.36
C LEU A 267 -6.64 16.96 -0.73
N THR A 268 -5.41 16.58 -0.42
CA THR A 268 -4.51 15.92 -1.36
C THR A 268 -5.02 14.55 -1.79
N SER A 269 -5.66 13.80 -0.90
CA SER A 269 -6.32 12.54 -1.24
C SER A 269 -7.40 12.72 -2.31
N ILE A 270 -8.26 13.72 -2.14
CA ILE A 270 -9.32 14.06 -3.10
C ILE A 270 -8.72 14.54 -4.43
N LEU A 271 -7.70 15.40 -4.38
CA LEU A 271 -7.07 15.93 -5.59
C LEU A 271 -6.37 14.84 -6.41
N ILE A 272 -5.63 13.94 -5.75
CA ILE A 272 -4.96 12.82 -6.42
C ILE A 272 -5.97 11.84 -7.01
N PHE A 273 -7.09 11.59 -6.30
CA PHE A 273 -8.16 10.76 -6.84
C PHE A 273 -8.79 11.39 -8.08
N ALA A 274 -9.10 12.68 -8.04
CA ALA A 274 -9.63 13.39 -9.20
C ALA A 274 -8.65 13.35 -10.38
N ALA A 275 -7.34 13.56 -10.12
CA ALA A 275 -6.30 13.44 -11.13
C ALA A 275 -6.23 12.01 -11.71
N THR A 276 -6.36 10.98 -10.87
CA THR A 276 -6.38 9.58 -11.31
C THR A 276 -7.54 9.32 -12.28
N LEU A 277 -8.74 9.83 -11.98
CA LEU A 277 -9.91 9.68 -12.85
C LEU A 277 -9.76 10.43 -14.17
N LEU A 278 -9.20 11.65 -14.14
CA LEU A 278 -8.94 12.43 -15.36
C LEU A 278 -7.92 11.73 -16.28
N LEU A 279 -6.84 11.19 -15.71
CA LEU A 279 -5.85 10.42 -16.45
C LEU A 279 -6.43 9.11 -16.98
N ALA A 280 -7.24 8.41 -16.18
CA ALA A 280 -7.91 7.19 -16.60
C ALA A 280 -8.86 7.45 -17.77
N ASN A 281 -9.67 8.52 -17.73
CA ASN A 281 -10.55 8.88 -18.83
C ASN A 281 -9.80 9.04 -20.15
N LYS A 282 -8.58 9.62 -20.11
CA LYS A 282 -7.77 9.89 -21.31
C LYS A 282 -6.94 8.68 -21.75
N TRP A 283 -6.45 7.86 -20.83
CA TRP A 283 -5.40 6.87 -21.13
C TRP A 283 -5.84 5.41 -20.95
N TYR A 284 -6.86 5.11 -20.13
CA TYR A 284 -7.18 3.74 -19.75
C TYR A 284 -7.43 2.80 -20.92
N TYR A 285 -8.26 3.19 -21.89
CA TYR A 285 -8.54 2.37 -23.07
C TYR A 285 -7.27 2.09 -23.90
N GLN A 286 -6.44 3.11 -24.12
CA GLN A 286 -5.21 2.97 -24.90
C GLN A 286 -4.18 2.08 -24.18
N THR A 287 -4.04 2.24 -22.86
CA THR A 287 -3.14 1.41 -22.06
C THR A 287 -3.62 -0.03 -21.95
N TRP A 288 -4.93 -0.25 -21.97
CA TRP A 288 -5.52 -1.58 -22.03
C TRP A 288 -5.17 -2.30 -23.35
N LEU A 289 -5.30 -1.64 -24.48
CA LEU A 289 -4.86 -2.18 -25.77
C LEU A 289 -3.36 -2.49 -25.80
N THR A 290 -2.54 -1.63 -25.19
CA THR A 290 -1.10 -1.85 -25.09
C THR A 290 -0.80 -3.09 -24.23
N SER A 291 -1.51 -3.30 -23.13
CA SER A 291 -1.33 -4.46 -22.25
C SER A 291 -1.62 -5.79 -22.96
N LEU A 292 -2.59 -5.82 -23.87
CA LEU A 292 -2.87 -6.99 -24.69
C LEU A 292 -1.72 -7.34 -25.62
N LYS A 293 -1.11 -6.34 -26.27
CA LYS A 293 0.05 -6.53 -27.16
C LYS A 293 1.26 -7.06 -26.37
N ILE A 294 1.54 -6.49 -25.19
CA ILE A 294 2.63 -6.93 -24.32
C ILE A 294 2.46 -8.39 -23.91
N ASN A 295 1.25 -8.82 -23.55
CA ASN A 295 0.97 -10.19 -23.17
C ASN A 295 1.21 -11.19 -24.33
N THR A 296 0.93 -10.80 -25.56
CA THR A 296 1.20 -11.64 -26.75
C THR A 296 2.70 -11.72 -27.04
N GLU A 297 3.44 -10.62 -26.94
CA GLU A 297 4.89 -10.59 -27.14
C GLU A 297 5.66 -11.39 -26.08
N LEU A 298 5.28 -11.28 -24.80
CA LEU A 298 5.90 -12.05 -23.73
C LEU A 298 5.64 -13.56 -23.86
N LYS A 299 4.46 -13.96 -24.34
CA LYS A 299 4.20 -15.38 -24.68
C LYS A 299 5.09 -15.89 -25.80
N SER A 300 5.41 -15.06 -26.79
CA SER A 300 6.30 -15.42 -27.91
C SER A 300 7.77 -15.50 -27.52
N GLN A 301 8.24 -14.66 -26.60
CA GLN A 301 9.65 -14.61 -26.17
C GLN A 301 10.03 -15.67 -25.12
N ASN A 302 9.09 -16.43 -24.58
CA ASN A 302 9.35 -17.43 -23.52
C ASN A 302 10.08 -18.68 -24.02
N LYS A 303 11.01 -18.54 -24.99
CA LYS A 303 11.94 -19.57 -25.47
C LYS A 303 13.22 -19.69 -24.65
N TYR A 304 13.46 -18.77 -23.70
CA TYR A 304 14.65 -18.82 -22.86
C TYR A 304 14.36 -19.55 -21.56
N SER A 305 15.04 -20.69 -21.37
CA SER A 305 15.08 -21.41 -20.10
C SER A 305 15.74 -20.50 -19.06
N ILE A 306 14.96 -20.04 -18.08
CA ILE A 306 15.51 -19.39 -16.90
C ILE A 306 15.98 -20.53 -16.00
N LEU A 307 17.28 -20.73 -15.91
CA LEU A 307 17.92 -21.56 -14.89
C LEU A 307 17.68 -20.91 -13.53
N PHE A 308 16.65 -21.35 -12.82
CA PHE A 308 16.30 -20.85 -11.50
C PHE A 308 16.26 -22.02 -10.52
N PHE A 309 17.27 -22.13 -9.65
CA PHE A 309 17.34 -23.07 -8.51
C PHE A 309 17.04 -24.56 -8.84
N GLY A 310 17.47 -25.06 -9.99
CA GLY A 310 17.25 -26.46 -10.36
C GLY A 310 15.83 -26.81 -10.84
N PHE A 311 14.93 -25.85 -10.93
CA PHE A 311 13.55 -26.03 -11.46
C PHE A 311 13.42 -25.68 -12.95
N ASP A 312 14.46 -25.94 -13.75
CA ASP A 312 14.39 -25.72 -15.20
C ASP A 312 13.31 -26.60 -15.85
N LYS A 313 12.77 -26.15 -17.00
CA LYS A 313 11.76 -26.90 -17.76
C LYS A 313 12.21 -28.31 -18.15
N ASN A 314 13.51 -28.49 -18.35
CA ASN A 314 14.13 -29.74 -18.75
C ASN A 314 14.55 -30.63 -17.58
N THR A 315 14.42 -30.22 -16.34
CA THR A 315 14.81 -31.03 -15.19
C THR A 315 13.83 -32.20 -15.03
N CYS A 316 14.36 -33.43 -15.12
CA CYS A 316 13.59 -34.64 -14.86
C CYS A 316 13.13 -34.66 -13.40
N VAL A 317 11.83 -34.76 -13.19
CA VAL A 317 11.23 -34.84 -11.88
C VAL A 317 11.14 -36.28 -11.44
N LYS A 318 11.76 -36.63 -10.30
CA LYS A 318 11.88 -38.01 -9.84
C LYS A 318 10.72 -38.49 -8.96
N GLY A 319 9.79 -37.58 -8.58
CA GLY A 319 8.70 -37.91 -7.69
C GLY A 319 7.46 -37.03 -7.85
N PHE A 320 6.32 -37.48 -7.33
CA PHE A 320 5.05 -36.76 -7.36
C PHE A 320 5.13 -35.40 -6.64
N ASN A 321 5.77 -35.37 -5.47
CA ASN A 321 5.90 -34.14 -4.68
C ASN A 321 6.79 -33.10 -5.38
N GLU A 322 7.86 -33.53 -6.05
CA GLU A 322 8.72 -32.62 -6.84
C GLU A 322 7.97 -32.07 -8.05
N SER A 323 7.09 -32.84 -8.68
CA SER A 323 6.27 -32.35 -9.79
C SER A 323 5.26 -31.29 -9.35
N ILE A 324 4.66 -31.45 -8.15
CA ILE A 324 3.78 -30.46 -7.57
C ILE A 324 4.57 -29.19 -7.22
N LEU A 325 5.70 -29.29 -6.52
CA LEU A 325 6.54 -28.15 -6.17
C LEU A 325 6.99 -27.38 -7.42
N LYS A 326 7.43 -28.10 -8.46
CA LYS A 326 7.80 -27.49 -9.74
C LYS A 326 6.64 -26.76 -10.39
N ARG A 327 5.44 -27.35 -10.37
CA ARG A 327 4.22 -26.73 -10.90
C ARG A 327 3.86 -25.45 -10.12
N GLU A 328 3.81 -25.51 -8.81
CA GLU A 328 3.48 -24.37 -7.94
C GLU A 328 4.51 -23.24 -8.09
N PHE A 329 5.81 -23.57 -8.12
CA PHE A 329 6.87 -22.61 -8.34
C PHE A 329 6.73 -21.88 -9.69
N TRP A 330 6.43 -22.60 -10.77
CA TRP A 330 6.21 -21.99 -12.08
C TRP A 330 4.91 -21.20 -12.16
N LEU A 331 3.86 -21.60 -11.45
CA LEU A 331 2.63 -20.82 -11.33
C LEU A 331 2.89 -19.52 -10.59
N PHE A 332 3.61 -19.55 -9.48
CA PHE A 332 3.97 -18.38 -8.71
C PHE A 332 4.80 -17.35 -9.52
N ILE A 333 5.81 -17.82 -10.28
CA ILE A 333 6.61 -16.93 -11.13
C ILE A 333 5.78 -16.35 -12.29
N ARG A 334 4.86 -17.13 -12.82
CA ARG A 334 4.04 -16.72 -13.96
C ARG A 334 2.95 -15.71 -13.55
N GLU A 335 2.42 -15.84 -12.36
CA GLU A 335 1.34 -15.02 -11.81
C GLU A 335 1.71 -14.48 -10.43
N PRO A 336 2.64 -13.49 -10.35
CA PRO A 336 3.11 -12.95 -9.08
C PRO A 336 2.02 -12.16 -8.32
N SER A 337 0.81 -12.10 -8.85
CA SER A 337 -0.36 -11.46 -8.23
C SER A 337 -1.22 -12.41 -7.39
N GLN A 338 -0.84 -13.67 -7.30
CA GLN A 338 -1.38 -14.65 -6.36
C GLN A 338 -0.45 -14.78 -5.16
#